data_d93082715f3261eed31401566639ee1d
#
_entry.id   d93082715f3261eed31401566639ee1d
#
_cell.length_a   1.000
_cell.length_b   1.000
_cell.length_c   1.000
_cell.angle_alpha   90.00
_cell.angle_beta   90.00
_cell.angle_gamma   90.00
#
_symmetry.space_group_name_H-M   'P 1'
#
loop_
_entity.id
_entity.type
_entity.pdbx_description
1 polymer ?
#
loop_
_entity_poly.entity_id
_entity_poly.type
_entity_poly.pdbx_seq_one_letter_code
_entity_poly.pdbx_strand_id
1 'polypeptide(L)'
;MTDFLQIPQRLHKYPASGRAKEIVKKSMTMDSLFSGIWPTQWSSPAAPEFHEEMDRCIAAGFKVLACCPSADALDTSTEPLMKALEFYLGKINERPDKYRIVHTTKDIDEAVKENKLGIFFTHQGTGLFGGDVERVGLWRKLGYGYCLLAYNSRNAVGDGCFEPDNGRLTAFGKFLIDAYNRYGMIVDVSHTGERTALDAIERSSKPVISSHSVTKAISDYPRSHSDKLIRAIAQSGGVCSINTVGAFVDKTNPDVVTTDILFRHIDHIVNLVGIDHVGYGSDYVPDVAQSAMAIQTPVGQALFPDGGYSAAM
;
A
#
# COMPACT_ATOMS: atom_id res chain seq x y z
N MET A 1 -26.41 -1.10 15.66
CA MET A 1 -25.31 -0.11 15.47
C MET A 1 -24.25 -0.18 16.59
N THR A 2 -24.37 -1.06 17.56
CA THR A 2 -23.49 -1.14 18.75
C THR A 2 -22.51 -2.31 18.75
N ASP A 3 -22.58 -3.25 17.79
CA ASP A 3 -21.73 -4.45 17.80
C ASP A 3 -20.39 -4.29 17.07
N PHE A 4 -20.21 -3.23 16.27
CA PHE A 4 -18.95 -2.97 15.56
C PHE A 4 -17.82 -2.42 16.46
N LEU A 5 -18.15 -1.96 17.68
CA LEU A 5 -17.16 -1.44 18.65
C LEU A 5 -16.52 -2.52 19.53
N GLN A 6 -16.96 -3.78 19.42
CA GLN A 6 -16.35 -4.91 20.11
C GLN A 6 -15.52 -5.77 19.14
N ILE A 7 -14.60 -5.15 18.42
CA ILE A 7 -13.53 -5.92 17.76
C ILE A 7 -12.65 -6.46 18.90
N PRO A 8 -12.61 -7.79 19.12
CA PRO A 8 -11.74 -8.33 20.13
C PRO A 8 -10.32 -7.87 19.81
N GLN A 9 -9.60 -7.35 20.79
CA GLN A 9 -8.15 -7.14 20.66
C GLN A 9 -7.47 -8.51 20.47
N ARG A 10 -7.52 -9.05 19.25
CA ARG A 10 -6.86 -10.30 18.86
C ARG A 10 -5.35 -10.16 18.69
N LEU A 11 -4.82 -8.92 18.89
CA LEU A 11 -3.44 -8.51 18.67
C LEU A 11 -2.37 -9.27 19.49
N HIS A 12 -2.75 -10.12 20.46
CA HIS A 12 -1.78 -10.79 21.33
C HIS A 12 -1.78 -12.31 21.29
N LYS A 13 -2.49 -12.91 20.33
CA LYS A 13 -2.65 -14.38 20.32
C LYS A 13 -1.39 -15.15 19.94
N TYR A 14 -0.43 -14.49 19.27
CA TYR A 14 0.82 -15.11 18.82
C TYR A 14 2.02 -14.21 19.11
N PRO A 15 2.59 -14.23 20.32
CA PRO A 15 3.77 -13.43 20.63
C PRO A 15 4.95 -13.89 19.77
N ALA A 16 5.61 -12.94 19.08
CA ALA A 16 6.80 -13.23 18.31
C ALA A 16 7.91 -13.84 19.19
N SER A 17 8.58 -14.87 18.69
CA SER A 17 9.70 -15.49 19.38
C SER A 17 10.87 -14.50 19.57
N GLY A 18 11.72 -14.73 20.58
CA GLY A 18 12.92 -13.94 20.79
C GLY A 18 13.82 -13.88 19.56
N ARG A 19 13.96 -15.02 18.84
CA ARG A 19 14.70 -15.10 17.58
C ARG A 19 14.10 -14.22 16.48
N ALA A 20 12.77 -14.22 16.31
CA ALA A 20 12.11 -13.37 15.33
C ALA A 20 12.34 -11.89 15.61
N LYS A 21 12.21 -11.48 16.90
CA LYS A 21 12.47 -10.09 17.31
C LYS A 21 13.91 -9.66 17.03
N GLU A 22 14.89 -10.55 17.27
CA GLU A 22 16.30 -10.27 16.97
C GLU A 22 16.54 -10.11 15.44
N ILE A 23 15.94 -10.97 14.62
CA ILE A 23 16.06 -10.89 13.15
C ILE A 23 15.50 -9.54 12.68
N VAL A 24 14.27 -9.19 13.08
CA VAL A 24 13.62 -7.92 12.71
C VAL A 24 14.47 -6.72 13.14
N LYS A 25 14.99 -6.74 14.39
CA LYS A 25 15.84 -5.65 14.90
C LYS A 25 17.10 -5.43 14.06
N LYS A 26 17.69 -6.50 13.53
CA LYS A 26 18.94 -6.45 12.73
C LYS A 26 18.67 -6.20 11.24
N SER A 27 17.45 -6.36 10.78
CA SER A 27 17.07 -6.22 9.38
C SER A 27 16.68 -4.78 9.03
N MET A 28 16.86 -4.43 7.75
CA MET A 28 16.20 -3.28 7.16
C MET A 28 14.75 -3.66 6.85
N THR A 29 13.84 -3.25 7.73
CA THR A 29 12.43 -3.58 7.63
C THR A 29 11.64 -2.40 7.09
N MET A 30 10.85 -2.65 6.08
CA MET A 30 9.99 -1.66 5.43
C MET A 30 8.59 -2.22 5.29
N ASP A 31 7.57 -1.39 5.57
CA ASP A 31 6.22 -1.63 5.11
C ASP A 31 5.99 -0.83 3.83
N SER A 32 5.74 -1.53 2.73
CA SER A 32 5.52 -0.89 1.43
C SER A 32 4.09 -0.40 1.22
N LEU A 33 3.18 -0.61 2.14
CA LEU A 33 1.92 0.12 2.22
C LEU A 33 1.39 0.13 3.67
N PHE A 34 1.65 1.20 4.36
CA PHE A 34 0.98 1.55 5.58
C PHE A 34 -0.17 2.51 5.23
N SER A 35 -1.42 2.04 5.33
CA SER A 35 -2.60 2.82 4.91
C SER A 35 -2.80 4.09 5.73
N GLY A 36 -2.15 4.17 6.87
CA GLY A 36 -1.93 5.43 7.56
C GLY A 36 -3.01 5.80 8.55
N ILE A 37 -2.76 6.92 9.19
CA ILE A 37 -3.69 7.59 10.10
C ILE A 37 -4.20 8.82 9.34
N TRP A 38 -5.51 8.96 9.27
CA TRP A 38 -6.11 10.03 8.50
C TRP A 38 -6.43 11.25 9.37
N PRO A 39 -6.51 12.46 8.80
CA PRO A 39 -6.94 13.65 9.53
C PRO A 39 -8.23 13.43 10.29
N THR A 40 -8.35 14.07 11.44
CA THR A 40 -9.48 13.88 12.40
C THR A 40 -10.87 14.02 11.79
N GLN A 41 -11.02 14.79 10.71
CA GLN A 41 -12.31 14.93 10.00
C GLN A 41 -12.75 13.66 9.27
N TRP A 42 -11.82 12.71 9.05
CA TRP A 42 -12.06 11.41 8.42
C TRP A 42 -11.78 10.24 9.35
N SER A 43 -11.31 10.52 10.56
CA SER A 43 -11.02 9.52 11.57
C SER A 43 -12.24 9.26 12.43
N SER A 44 -12.41 8.02 12.87
CA SER A 44 -13.38 7.70 13.90
C SER A 44 -12.91 8.20 15.27
N PRO A 45 -13.80 8.33 16.27
CA PRO A 45 -13.41 8.61 17.65
C PRO A 45 -12.49 7.56 18.28
N ALA A 46 -12.39 6.38 17.66
CA ALA A 46 -11.53 5.28 18.10
C ALA A 46 -10.18 5.23 17.35
N ALA A 47 -9.93 6.17 16.42
CA ALA A 47 -8.66 6.24 15.71
C ALA A 47 -7.49 6.42 16.70
N PRO A 48 -6.39 5.68 16.54
CA PRO A 48 -5.22 5.88 17.36
C PRO A 48 -4.61 7.27 17.12
N GLU A 49 -3.95 7.79 18.14
CA GLU A 49 -3.17 9.01 18.00
C GLU A 49 -1.94 8.75 17.13
N PHE A 50 -1.58 9.71 16.26
CA PHE A 50 -0.52 9.54 15.25
C PHE A 50 0.80 9.08 15.85
N HIS A 51 1.27 9.74 16.88
CA HIS A 51 2.58 9.41 17.46
C HIS A 51 2.57 8.08 18.22
N GLU A 52 1.45 7.70 18.82
CA GLU A 52 1.31 6.38 19.46
C GLU A 52 1.41 5.26 18.43
N GLU A 53 0.77 5.44 17.26
CA GLU A 53 0.83 4.44 16.21
C GLU A 53 2.23 4.36 15.57
N MET A 54 2.86 5.50 15.32
CA MET A 54 4.24 5.50 14.83
C MET A 54 5.21 4.88 15.84
N ASP A 55 5.02 5.12 17.14
CA ASP A 55 5.82 4.51 18.20
C ASP A 55 5.61 2.98 18.26
N ARG A 56 4.37 2.47 17.95
CA ARG A 56 4.12 1.04 17.79
C ARG A 56 4.87 0.47 16.59
N CYS A 57 4.87 1.16 15.45
CA CYS A 57 5.63 0.74 14.27
C CYS A 57 7.14 0.66 14.56
N ILE A 58 7.69 1.67 15.25
CA ILE A 58 9.09 1.67 15.69
C ILE A 58 9.37 0.50 16.64
N ALA A 59 8.49 0.27 17.62
CA ALA A 59 8.62 -0.84 18.57
C ALA A 59 8.50 -2.22 17.91
N ALA A 60 7.69 -2.34 16.85
CA ALA A 60 7.62 -3.52 16.01
C ALA A 60 8.88 -3.77 15.17
N GLY A 61 9.74 -2.76 15.04
CA GLY A 61 11.03 -2.84 14.38
C GLY A 61 11.08 -2.25 12.97
N PHE A 62 10.01 -1.61 12.50
CA PHE A 62 10.04 -0.95 11.20
C PHE A 62 11.07 0.19 11.17
N LYS A 63 11.80 0.26 10.06
CA LYS A 63 12.79 1.30 9.76
C LYS A 63 12.27 2.31 8.76
N VAL A 64 11.38 1.86 7.87
CA VAL A 64 10.76 2.68 6.81
C VAL A 64 9.29 2.35 6.68
N LEU A 65 8.47 3.38 6.54
CA LEU A 65 7.04 3.25 6.19
C LEU A 65 6.74 4.02 4.91
N ALA A 66 6.04 3.35 3.99
CA ALA A 66 5.37 3.99 2.87
C ALA A 66 3.96 4.39 3.31
N CYS A 67 3.80 5.60 3.79
CA CYS A 67 2.53 6.09 4.29
C CYS A 67 1.61 6.50 3.14
N CYS A 68 0.38 6.00 3.16
CA CYS A 68 -0.67 6.33 2.20
C CYS A 68 -1.71 7.26 2.83
N PRO A 69 -1.52 8.58 2.75
CA PRO A 69 -2.43 9.54 3.39
C PRO A 69 -3.79 9.65 2.70
N SER A 70 -3.92 9.16 1.46
CA SER A 70 -5.18 9.17 0.71
C SER A 70 -5.18 8.18 -0.46
N ALA A 71 -6.36 7.93 -1.00
CA ALA A 71 -6.59 7.07 -2.17
C ALA A 71 -7.70 7.66 -3.05
N ASP A 72 -7.69 7.36 -4.35
CA ASP A 72 -8.72 7.80 -5.31
C ASP A 72 -10.14 7.27 -4.95
N ALA A 73 -10.20 6.20 -4.17
CA ALA A 73 -11.46 5.64 -3.67
C ALA A 73 -12.28 6.58 -2.78
N LEU A 74 -11.63 7.52 -2.11
CA LEU A 74 -12.27 8.40 -1.12
C LEU A 74 -12.72 9.71 -1.75
N ASP A 75 -11.82 10.36 -2.48
CA ASP A 75 -12.04 11.60 -3.21
C ASP A 75 -10.88 11.83 -4.18
N THR A 76 -11.17 12.08 -5.44
CA THR A 76 -10.16 12.40 -6.45
C THR A 76 -9.81 13.89 -6.51
N SER A 77 -10.46 14.73 -5.70
CA SER A 77 -10.11 16.15 -5.61
C SER A 77 -8.78 16.37 -4.87
N THR A 78 -8.10 17.46 -5.21
CA THR A 78 -6.79 17.76 -4.61
C THR A 78 -6.89 18.29 -3.18
N GLU A 79 -8.01 18.84 -2.75
CA GLU A 79 -8.14 19.46 -1.44
C GLU A 79 -8.03 18.45 -0.27
N PRO A 80 -8.76 17.32 -0.23
CA PRO A 80 -8.58 16.32 0.80
C PRO A 80 -7.16 15.77 0.85
N LEU A 81 -6.56 15.55 -0.32
CA LEU A 81 -5.18 15.09 -0.43
C LEU A 81 -4.18 16.08 0.19
N MET A 82 -4.36 17.37 -0.09
CA MET A 82 -3.50 18.41 0.49
C MET A 82 -3.66 18.51 2.00
N LYS A 83 -4.89 18.40 2.52
CA LYS A 83 -5.14 18.38 3.98
C LYS A 83 -4.51 17.16 4.65
N ALA A 84 -4.57 16.00 4.01
CA ALA A 84 -3.91 14.80 4.52
C ALA A 84 -2.40 14.96 4.54
N LEU A 85 -1.81 15.49 3.48
CA LEU A 85 -0.38 15.75 3.42
C LEU A 85 0.06 16.78 4.46
N GLU A 86 -0.69 17.88 4.60
CA GLU A 86 -0.44 18.92 5.63
C GLU A 86 -0.44 18.30 7.04
N PHE A 87 -1.43 17.45 7.34
CA PHE A 87 -1.49 16.74 8.61
C PHE A 87 -0.24 15.88 8.85
N TYR A 88 0.16 15.05 7.88
CA TYR A 88 1.35 14.21 8.02
C TYR A 88 2.63 15.03 8.19
N LEU A 89 2.82 16.06 7.37
CA LEU A 89 3.98 16.94 7.46
C LEU A 89 4.04 17.67 8.81
N GLY A 90 2.88 18.13 9.30
CA GLY A 90 2.76 18.74 10.62
C GLY A 90 3.20 17.76 11.72
N LYS A 91 2.64 16.55 11.73
CA LYS A 91 2.96 15.51 12.71
C LYS A 91 4.42 15.06 12.66
N ILE A 92 4.99 14.92 11.48
CA ILE A 92 6.41 14.59 11.32
C ILE A 92 7.31 15.71 11.90
N ASN A 93 6.95 16.97 11.65
CA ASN A 93 7.69 18.13 12.15
C ASN A 93 7.57 18.34 13.67
N GLU A 94 6.53 17.80 14.32
CA GLU A 94 6.42 17.82 15.80
C GLU A 94 7.53 17.00 16.48
N ARG A 95 8.05 15.94 15.82
CA ARG A 95 9.07 15.04 16.40
C ARG A 95 10.21 14.73 15.40
N PRO A 96 11.00 15.74 15.00
CA PRO A 96 12.11 15.59 14.06
C PRO A 96 13.25 14.71 14.60
N ASP A 97 13.27 14.46 15.91
CA ASP A 97 14.16 13.51 16.58
C ASP A 97 13.80 12.04 16.29
N LYS A 98 12.54 11.74 15.94
CA LYS A 98 12.05 10.38 15.69
C LYS A 98 11.77 10.07 14.24
N TYR A 99 11.44 11.06 13.40
CA TYR A 99 11.00 10.87 12.04
C TYR A 99 11.89 11.60 11.05
N ARG A 100 11.97 11.05 9.84
CA ARG A 100 12.64 11.68 8.71
C ARG A 100 11.89 11.38 7.42
N ILE A 101 11.55 12.42 6.65
CA ILE A 101 11.05 12.22 5.28
C ILE A 101 12.21 11.76 4.42
N VAL A 102 12.02 10.65 3.68
CA VAL A 102 13.05 10.08 2.82
C VAL A 102 12.63 10.18 1.36
N HIS A 103 13.53 10.64 0.52
CA HIS A 103 13.35 10.79 -0.92
C HIS A 103 14.23 9.82 -1.71
N THR A 104 15.32 9.37 -1.12
CA THR A 104 16.33 8.53 -1.75
C THR A 104 16.75 7.40 -0.82
N THR A 105 17.40 6.37 -1.36
CA THR A 105 18.00 5.30 -0.54
C THR A 105 19.04 5.84 0.43
N LYS A 106 19.77 6.90 0.05
CA LYS A 106 20.70 7.57 0.96
C LYS A 106 19.99 8.18 2.17
N ASP A 107 18.81 8.78 1.98
CA ASP A 107 18.03 9.31 3.10
C ASP A 107 17.54 8.20 4.03
N ILE A 108 17.24 7.02 3.48
CA ILE A 108 16.90 5.82 4.26
C ILE A 108 18.09 5.41 5.13
N ASP A 109 19.28 5.29 4.55
CA ASP A 109 20.51 4.92 5.28
C ASP A 109 20.81 5.94 6.39
N GLU A 110 20.61 7.22 6.12
CA GLU A 110 20.78 8.29 7.11
C GLU A 110 19.73 8.19 8.23
N ALA A 111 18.45 7.95 7.89
CA ALA A 111 17.40 7.78 8.90
C ALA A 111 17.72 6.61 9.85
N VAL A 112 18.15 5.48 9.30
CA VAL A 112 18.55 4.30 10.09
C VAL A 112 19.76 4.60 10.97
N LYS A 113 20.77 5.28 10.44
CA LYS A 113 21.96 5.69 11.19
C LYS A 113 21.61 6.64 12.35
N GLU A 114 20.65 7.51 12.14
CA GLU A 114 20.13 8.45 13.16
C GLU A 114 19.12 7.78 14.11
N ASN A 115 18.79 6.50 13.91
CA ASN A 115 17.76 5.77 14.64
C ASN A 115 16.38 6.43 14.54
N LYS A 116 16.05 6.94 13.36
CA LYS A 116 14.76 7.54 13.02
C LYS A 116 13.97 6.62 12.12
N LEU A 117 12.64 6.72 12.21
CA LEU A 117 11.73 6.11 11.24
C LEU A 117 11.76 6.94 9.95
N GLY A 118 12.18 6.32 8.87
CA GLY A 118 12.07 6.90 7.52
C GLY A 118 10.63 6.84 7.05
N ILE A 119 10.10 7.95 6.55
CA ILE A 119 8.73 8.05 6.03
C ILE A 119 8.80 8.63 4.63
N PHE A 120 8.11 8.01 3.68
CA PHE A 120 7.77 8.60 2.40
C PHE A 120 6.30 8.37 2.10
N PHE A 121 5.76 9.09 1.14
CA PHE A 121 4.36 9.01 0.81
C PHE A 121 4.11 8.17 -0.43
N THR A 122 2.93 7.57 -0.46
CA THR A 122 2.36 6.90 -1.61
C THR A 122 0.91 7.35 -1.79
N HIS A 123 0.35 7.09 -2.96
CA HIS A 123 -1.06 7.34 -3.23
C HIS A 123 -1.66 6.17 -4.00
N GLN A 124 -2.85 5.76 -3.61
CA GLN A 124 -3.54 4.67 -4.28
C GLN A 124 -4.41 5.20 -5.42
N GLY A 125 -3.76 5.53 -6.53
CA GLY A 125 -4.38 6.02 -7.75
C GLY A 125 -3.61 7.15 -8.42
N THR A 126 -4.20 7.83 -9.39
CA THR A 126 -3.58 8.87 -10.20
C THR A 126 -4.35 10.20 -10.20
N GLY A 127 -5.41 10.30 -9.41
CA GLY A 127 -6.22 11.51 -9.27
C GLY A 127 -5.43 12.74 -8.84
N LEU A 128 -4.38 12.53 -8.02
CA LEU A 128 -3.49 13.60 -7.57
C LEU A 128 -2.80 14.35 -8.72
N PHE A 129 -2.67 13.73 -9.90
CA PHE A 129 -2.05 14.40 -11.06
C PHE A 129 -3.03 15.28 -11.84
N GLY A 130 -4.36 15.06 -11.67
CA GLY A 130 -5.39 15.90 -12.31
C GLY A 130 -5.27 15.96 -13.84
N GLY A 131 -4.79 14.88 -14.48
CA GLY A 131 -4.58 14.81 -15.93
C GLY A 131 -3.29 15.48 -16.44
N ASP A 132 -2.46 16.01 -15.56
CA ASP A 132 -1.19 16.66 -15.91
C ASP A 132 0.01 15.82 -15.43
N VAL A 133 0.70 15.17 -16.38
CA VAL A 133 1.84 14.29 -16.08
C VAL A 133 3.05 15.04 -15.51
N GLU A 134 3.18 16.33 -15.73
CA GLU A 134 4.28 17.12 -15.19
C GLU A 134 4.16 17.30 -13.66
N ARG A 135 2.95 17.16 -13.10
CA ARG A 135 2.74 17.17 -11.64
C ARG A 135 3.43 16.00 -10.92
N VAL A 136 3.82 14.95 -11.61
CA VAL A 136 4.66 13.86 -11.03
C VAL A 136 5.90 14.45 -10.37
N GLY A 137 6.57 15.40 -11.02
CA GLY A 137 7.76 16.07 -10.46
C GLY A 137 7.48 16.86 -9.19
N LEU A 138 6.29 17.47 -9.07
CA LEU A 138 5.88 18.18 -7.86
C LEU A 138 5.67 17.18 -6.70
N TRP A 139 4.86 16.15 -6.92
CA TRP A 139 4.56 15.15 -5.88
C TRP A 139 5.81 14.39 -5.43
N ARG A 140 6.72 14.12 -6.38
CA ARG A 140 8.02 13.52 -6.05
C ARG A 140 8.83 14.39 -5.08
N LYS A 141 8.83 15.73 -5.27
CA LYS A 141 9.47 16.69 -4.36
C LYS A 141 8.77 16.77 -3.00
N LEU A 142 7.47 16.51 -2.94
CA LEU A 142 6.70 16.47 -1.68
C LEU A 142 6.87 15.15 -0.91
N GLY A 143 7.72 14.23 -1.39
CA GLY A 143 8.05 13.00 -0.68
C GLY A 143 7.29 11.76 -1.15
N TYR A 144 6.56 11.83 -2.28
CA TYR A 144 5.92 10.63 -2.86
C TYR A 144 6.94 9.76 -3.56
N GLY A 145 7.07 8.49 -3.13
CA GLY A 145 7.98 7.50 -3.70
C GLY A 145 7.38 6.75 -4.88
N TYR A 146 6.10 6.42 -4.80
CA TYR A 146 5.32 5.75 -5.84
C TYR A 146 3.83 6.06 -5.72
N CYS A 147 3.11 5.80 -6.81
CA CYS A 147 1.65 5.87 -6.86
C CYS A 147 1.12 4.73 -7.71
N LEU A 148 -0.06 4.21 -7.35
CA LEU A 148 -0.76 3.20 -8.12
C LEU A 148 -1.25 3.78 -9.45
N LEU A 149 -1.38 2.93 -10.47
CA LEU A 149 -1.91 3.35 -11.78
C LEU A 149 -3.43 3.48 -11.76
N ALA A 150 -4.11 2.57 -11.08
CA ALA A 150 -5.57 2.58 -10.93
C ALA A 150 -5.94 1.99 -9.57
N TYR A 151 -7.07 2.43 -9.01
CA TYR A 151 -7.62 1.85 -7.78
C TYR A 151 -8.95 1.17 -8.09
N ASN A 152 -8.94 -0.16 -8.09
CA ASN A 152 -10.08 -1.05 -8.34
C ASN A 152 -10.84 -0.83 -9.65
N SER A 153 -11.23 0.39 -9.97
CA SER A 153 -12.02 0.76 -11.14
C SER A 153 -11.17 1.42 -12.22
N ARG A 154 -11.76 1.56 -13.43
CA ARG A 154 -11.14 2.25 -14.56
C ARG A 154 -10.94 3.73 -14.28
N ASN A 155 -9.79 4.23 -14.70
CA ASN A 155 -9.50 5.66 -14.72
C ASN A 155 -8.86 6.08 -16.06
N ALA A 156 -8.30 7.29 -16.15
CA ALA A 156 -7.66 7.79 -17.36
C ALA A 156 -6.43 6.98 -17.80
N VAL A 157 -5.81 6.23 -16.89
CA VAL A 157 -4.57 5.45 -17.13
C VAL A 157 -4.87 4.06 -17.69
N GLY A 158 -5.89 3.39 -17.16
CA GLY A 158 -6.26 2.03 -17.52
C GLY A 158 -7.27 1.44 -16.55
N ASP A 159 -7.39 0.14 -16.57
CA ASP A 159 -8.34 -0.59 -15.76
C ASP A 159 -7.78 -0.95 -14.38
N GLY A 160 -8.64 -0.84 -13.37
CA GLY A 160 -8.44 -1.45 -12.07
C GLY A 160 -8.81 -2.94 -12.06
N CYS A 161 -8.50 -3.62 -10.96
CA CYS A 161 -8.63 -5.08 -10.85
C CYS A 161 -10.09 -5.60 -10.83
N PHE A 162 -11.08 -4.73 -10.57
CA PHE A 162 -12.49 -5.10 -10.61
C PHE A 162 -13.17 -4.82 -11.95
N GLU A 163 -12.45 -4.25 -12.93
CA GLU A 163 -13.01 -4.05 -14.27
C GLU A 163 -13.12 -5.38 -15.02
N PRO A 164 -14.32 -5.74 -15.48
CA PRO A 164 -14.55 -7.05 -16.09
C PRO A 164 -13.84 -7.21 -17.45
N ASP A 165 -13.67 -6.11 -18.19
CA ASP A 165 -13.06 -6.14 -19.53
C ASP A 165 -11.53 -6.29 -19.47
N ASN A 166 -10.92 -6.03 -18.33
CA ASN A 166 -9.47 -6.09 -18.15
C ASN A 166 -8.73 -5.36 -19.29
N GLY A 167 -9.03 -4.08 -19.47
CA GLY A 167 -8.54 -3.23 -20.55
C GLY A 167 -7.04 -2.98 -20.49
N ARG A 168 -6.53 -2.35 -21.54
CA ARG A 168 -5.11 -2.06 -21.70
C ARG A 168 -4.73 -0.67 -21.18
N LEU A 169 -3.43 -0.45 -21.02
CA LEU A 169 -2.86 0.87 -20.71
C LEU A 169 -3.25 1.87 -21.81
N THR A 170 -3.80 3.01 -21.40
CA THR A 170 -4.23 4.08 -22.33
C THR A 170 -3.03 4.86 -22.89
N ALA A 171 -3.28 5.74 -23.88
CA ALA A 171 -2.26 6.67 -24.36
C ALA A 171 -1.78 7.60 -23.24
N PHE A 172 -2.71 8.11 -22.40
CA PHE A 172 -2.36 8.93 -21.25
C PHE A 172 -1.52 8.15 -20.23
N GLY A 173 -1.88 6.88 -19.97
CA GLY A 173 -1.13 6.00 -19.10
C GLY A 173 0.33 5.82 -19.54
N LYS A 174 0.58 5.73 -20.86
CA LYS A 174 1.97 5.65 -21.38
C LYS A 174 2.77 6.90 -21.08
N PHE A 175 2.18 8.08 -21.27
CA PHE A 175 2.84 9.35 -20.93
C PHE A 175 3.11 9.47 -19.43
N LEU A 176 2.16 8.99 -18.59
CA LEU A 176 2.34 9.02 -17.14
C LEU A 176 3.50 8.12 -16.70
N ILE A 177 3.64 6.90 -17.26
CA ILE A 177 4.77 6.00 -16.98
C ILE A 177 6.10 6.64 -17.39
N ASP A 178 6.15 7.30 -18.56
CA ASP A 178 7.34 8.03 -18.98
C ASP A 178 7.70 9.15 -17.98
N ALA A 179 6.69 9.85 -17.45
CA ALA A 179 6.90 10.86 -16.42
C ALA A 179 7.38 10.24 -15.09
N TYR A 180 6.81 9.10 -14.67
CA TYR A 180 7.29 8.38 -13.48
C TYR A 180 8.78 8.04 -13.62
N ASN A 181 9.16 7.44 -14.75
CA ASN A 181 10.56 7.10 -15.02
C ASN A 181 11.47 8.34 -15.03
N ARG A 182 11.03 9.45 -15.64
CA ARG A 182 11.77 10.71 -15.75
C ARG A 182 12.01 11.37 -14.40
N TYR A 183 10.98 11.41 -13.53
CA TYR A 183 11.04 12.07 -12.23
C TYR A 183 11.49 11.15 -11.09
N GLY A 184 11.75 9.86 -11.36
CA GLY A 184 12.17 8.89 -10.36
C GLY A 184 11.07 8.49 -9.40
N MET A 185 9.80 8.51 -9.84
CA MET A 185 8.67 7.90 -9.15
C MET A 185 8.55 6.44 -9.60
N ILE A 186 8.38 5.52 -8.67
CA ILE A 186 8.23 4.10 -8.99
C ILE A 186 6.80 3.83 -9.47
N VAL A 187 6.65 2.99 -10.49
CA VAL A 187 5.35 2.50 -10.97
C VAL A 187 4.87 1.40 -10.05
N ASP A 188 3.69 1.55 -9.47
CA ASP A 188 3.03 0.53 -8.64
C ASP A 188 1.79 -0.01 -9.33
N VAL A 189 1.72 -1.33 -9.50
CA VAL A 189 0.61 -2.01 -10.18
C VAL A 189 -0.35 -2.74 -9.24
N SER A 190 -0.26 -2.51 -7.93
CA SER A 190 -1.30 -2.97 -7.00
C SER A 190 -2.65 -2.40 -7.43
N HIS A 191 -3.76 -3.11 -7.20
CA HIS A 191 -5.12 -2.75 -7.65
C HIS A 191 -5.33 -2.62 -9.17
N THR A 192 -4.26 -2.66 -9.97
CA THR A 192 -4.34 -2.48 -11.43
C THR A 192 -4.79 -3.77 -12.11
N GLY A 193 -5.65 -3.66 -13.12
CA GLY A 193 -6.04 -4.79 -13.96
C GLY A 193 -4.83 -5.43 -14.65
N GLU A 194 -4.82 -6.75 -14.78
CA GLU A 194 -3.63 -7.51 -15.21
C GLU A 194 -3.08 -7.03 -16.57
N ARG A 195 -3.95 -6.74 -17.55
CA ARG A 195 -3.48 -6.28 -18.89
C ARG A 195 -2.89 -4.88 -18.82
N THR A 196 -3.51 -3.96 -18.07
CA THR A 196 -2.96 -2.63 -17.84
C THR A 196 -1.60 -2.73 -17.12
N ALA A 197 -1.47 -3.60 -16.12
CA ALA A 197 -0.23 -3.82 -15.38
C ALA A 197 0.90 -4.37 -16.26
N LEU A 198 0.60 -5.38 -17.09
CA LEU A 198 1.58 -5.96 -18.03
C LEU A 198 2.05 -4.93 -19.07
N ASP A 199 1.12 -4.14 -19.64
CA ASP A 199 1.47 -3.07 -20.57
C ASP A 199 2.34 -1.98 -19.88
N ALA A 200 2.07 -1.69 -18.61
CA ALA A 200 2.85 -0.74 -17.82
C ALA A 200 4.28 -1.24 -17.56
N ILE A 201 4.43 -2.53 -17.26
CA ILE A 201 5.74 -3.16 -17.08
C ILE A 201 6.53 -3.13 -18.40
N GLU A 202 5.90 -3.47 -19.52
CA GLU A 202 6.51 -3.41 -20.84
C GLU A 202 6.96 -1.98 -21.20
N ARG A 203 6.19 -0.96 -20.81
CA ARG A 203 6.50 0.45 -21.08
C ARG A 203 7.59 1.00 -20.18
N SER A 204 7.65 0.56 -18.92
CA SER A 204 8.58 1.15 -17.95
C SER A 204 10.04 0.81 -18.27
N SER A 205 10.90 1.82 -18.23
CA SER A 205 12.37 1.63 -18.33
C SER A 205 13.02 1.38 -16.95
N LYS A 206 12.21 1.31 -15.89
CA LYS A 206 12.63 1.11 -14.51
C LYS A 206 11.85 -0.04 -13.88
N PRO A 207 12.36 -0.64 -12.79
CA PRO A 207 11.61 -1.66 -12.05
C PRO A 207 10.20 -1.20 -11.67
N VAL A 208 9.24 -2.12 -11.80
CA VAL A 208 7.83 -1.91 -11.44
C VAL A 208 7.52 -2.76 -10.22
N ILE A 209 6.82 -2.22 -9.25
CA ILE A 209 6.46 -2.94 -8.03
C ILE A 209 4.96 -3.26 -7.94
N SER A 210 4.64 -4.19 -7.07
CA SER A 210 3.34 -4.31 -6.44
C SER A 210 3.52 -4.08 -4.94
N SER A 211 3.08 -2.93 -4.44
CA SER A 211 3.30 -2.54 -3.05
C SER A 211 2.52 -3.39 -2.05
N HIS A 212 1.36 -3.93 -2.46
CA HIS A 212 0.50 -4.75 -1.60
C HIS A 212 -0.47 -5.60 -2.43
N SER A 213 -0.23 -6.88 -2.52
CA SER A 213 -1.11 -7.83 -3.22
C SER A 213 -0.96 -9.22 -2.61
N VAL A 214 -1.64 -10.20 -3.19
CA VAL A 214 -1.55 -11.62 -2.82
C VAL A 214 -1.40 -12.45 -4.08
N THR A 215 -1.09 -13.75 -3.93
CA THR A 215 -0.92 -14.66 -5.07
C THR A 215 -2.23 -15.33 -5.42
N LYS A 216 -2.60 -15.33 -6.70
CA LYS A 216 -3.82 -15.94 -7.22
C LYS A 216 -3.84 -17.46 -7.02
N ALA A 217 -2.67 -18.09 -7.03
CA ALA A 217 -2.52 -19.52 -6.80
C ALA A 217 -2.98 -19.97 -5.41
N ILE A 218 -2.95 -19.08 -4.42
CA ILE A 218 -3.37 -19.38 -3.02
C ILE A 218 -4.79 -18.85 -2.77
N SER A 219 -5.06 -17.59 -3.18
CA SER A 219 -6.37 -16.96 -3.00
C SER A 219 -6.80 -16.29 -4.30
N ASP A 220 -7.74 -16.92 -5.02
CA ASP A 220 -8.23 -16.40 -6.30
C ASP A 220 -9.30 -15.33 -6.06
N TYR A 221 -8.82 -14.10 -5.95
CA TYR A 221 -9.61 -12.88 -5.79
C TYR A 221 -9.22 -11.87 -6.88
N PRO A 222 -10.08 -10.95 -7.32
CA PRO A 222 -9.73 -9.97 -8.36
C PRO A 222 -8.46 -9.15 -8.08
N ARG A 223 -8.15 -8.93 -6.79
CA ARG A 223 -6.93 -8.24 -6.32
C ARG A 223 -5.66 -9.10 -6.41
N SER A 224 -5.80 -10.39 -6.66
CA SER A 224 -4.67 -11.33 -6.60
C SER A 224 -3.89 -11.33 -7.90
N HIS A 225 -2.57 -11.36 -7.79
CA HIS A 225 -1.67 -11.43 -8.94
C HIS A 225 -1.50 -12.86 -9.46
N SER A 226 -1.65 -13.03 -10.77
CA SER A 226 -1.31 -14.27 -11.45
C SER A 226 0.21 -14.51 -11.44
N ASP A 227 0.62 -15.77 -11.60
CA ASP A 227 2.03 -16.13 -11.75
C ASP A 227 2.68 -15.40 -12.93
N LYS A 228 1.92 -15.14 -14.00
CA LYS A 228 2.39 -14.36 -15.16
C LYS A 228 2.76 -12.93 -14.75
N LEU A 229 1.90 -12.27 -14.00
CA LEU A 229 2.15 -10.89 -13.55
C LEU A 229 3.32 -10.84 -12.54
N ILE A 230 3.37 -11.79 -11.59
CA ILE A 230 4.48 -11.89 -10.63
C ILE A 230 5.82 -12.07 -11.35
N ARG A 231 5.88 -12.97 -12.36
CA ARG A 231 7.10 -13.14 -13.17
C ARG A 231 7.47 -11.87 -13.94
N ALA A 232 6.50 -11.15 -14.49
CA ALA A 232 6.76 -9.90 -15.22
C ALA A 232 7.32 -8.81 -14.28
N ILE A 233 6.76 -8.65 -13.07
CA ILE A 233 7.27 -7.73 -12.06
C ILE A 233 8.72 -8.10 -11.70
N ALA A 234 9.00 -9.37 -11.41
CA ALA A 234 10.35 -9.83 -11.08
C ALA A 234 11.34 -9.61 -12.22
N GLN A 235 10.96 -9.89 -13.47
CA GLN A 235 11.79 -9.67 -14.66
C GLN A 235 12.11 -8.19 -14.88
N SER A 236 11.24 -7.26 -14.45
CA SER A 236 11.55 -5.83 -14.45
C SER A 236 12.56 -5.41 -13.37
N GLY A 237 12.94 -6.33 -12.47
CA GLY A 237 13.76 -6.06 -11.29
C GLY A 237 12.93 -5.57 -10.09
N GLY A 238 11.62 -5.73 -10.11
CA GLY A 238 10.68 -5.27 -9.09
C GLY A 238 10.39 -6.29 -7.99
N VAL A 239 9.49 -5.90 -7.10
CA VAL A 239 9.10 -6.66 -5.90
C VAL A 239 7.58 -6.77 -5.82
N CYS A 240 7.08 -7.94 -5.45
CA CYS A 240 5.69 -8.19 -5.09
C CYS A 240 5.57 -8.25 -3.56
N SER A 241 4.96 -7.26 -2.94
CA SER A 241 4.76 -7.26 -1.49
C SER A 241 3.42 -7.88 -1.11
N ILE A 242 3.44 -8.68 -0.04
CA ILE A 242 2.28 -9.41 0.44
C ILE A 242 1.43 -8.52 1.33
N ASN A 243 0.14 -8.46 0.98
CA ASN A 243 -0.93 -7.81 1.72
C ASN A 243 -1.39 -8.68 2.90
N THR A 244 -1.96 -8.06 3.93
CA THR A 244 -2.44 -8.78 5.12
C THR A 244 -3.95 -8.68 5.34
N VAL A 245 -4.70 -8.10 4.41
CA VAL A 245 -6.17 -8.02 4.48
C VAL A 245 -6.79 -9.41 4.29
N GLY A 246 -7.54 -9.86 5.27
CA GLY A 246 -8.05 -11.23 5.34
C GLY A 246 -8.83 -11.67 4.11
N ALA A 247 -9.73 -10.84 3.61
CA ALA A 247 -10.54 -11.14 2.42
C ALA A 247 -9.69 -11.41 1.16
N PHE A 248 -8.48 -10.86 1.08
CA PHE A 248 -7.57 -11.10 -0.04
C PHE A 248 -6.67 -12.30 0.21
N VAL A 249 -6.17 -12.41 1.44
CA VAL A 249 -5.21 -13.45 1.84
C VAL A 249 -5.85 -14.85 1.82
N ASP A 250 -7.06 -14.98 2.34
CA ASP A 250 -7.82 -16.22 2.32
C ASP A 250 -9.32 -15.95 2.16
N LYS A 251 -9.80 -15.97 0.92
CA LYS A 251 -11.22 -15.76 0.63
C LYS A 251 -12.15 -16.81 1.23
N THR A 252 -11.62 -17.97 1.64
CA THR A 252 -12.41 -19.06 2.24
C THR A 252 -12.55 -18.89 3.74
N ASN A 253 -11.63 -18.17 4.38
CA ASN A 253 -11.64 -17.87 5.81
C ASN A 253 -11.14 -16.44 6.10
N PRO A 254 -11.85 -15.43 5.61
CA PRO A 254 -11.39 -14.04 5.64
C PRO A 254 -11.21 -13.47 7.05
N ASP A 255 -11.88 -14.06 8.04
CA ASP A 255 -11.85 -13.60 9.44
C ASP A 255 -10.62 -14.08 10.23
N VAL A 256 -9.79 -14.94 9.65
CA VAL A 256 -8.64 -15.53 10.35
C VAL A 256 -7.39 -15.47 9.48
N VAL A 257 -6.63 -14.38 9.61
CA VAL A 257 -5.30 -14.28 9.00
C VAL A 257 -4.27 -14.86 9.97
N THR A 258 -3.60 -15.91 9.55
CA THR A 258 -2.50 -16.52 10.30
C THR A 258 -1.17 -16.25 9.62
N THR A 259 -0.07 -16.33 10.39
CA THR A 259 1.28 -16.27 9.80
C THR A 259 1.52 -17.38 8.79
N ASP A 260 0.88 -18.54 8.94
CA ASP A 260 1.04 -19.67 8.02
C ASP A 260 0.44 -19.37 6.64
N ILE A 261 -0.75 -18.74 6.58
CA ILE A 261 -1.33 -18.38 5.28
C ILE A 261 -0.51 -17.28 4.60
N LEU A 262 -0.04 -16.29 5.34
CA LEU A 262 0.85 -15.26 4.80
C LEU A 262 2.15 -15.89 4.28
N PHE A 263 2.73 -16.84 5.03
CA PHE A 263 3.93 -17.54 4.62
C PHE A 263 3.71 -18.35 3.34
N ARG A 264 2.55 -18.95 3.12
CA ARG A 264 2.25 -19.65 1.86
C ARG A 264 2.30 -18.73 0.65
N HIS A 265 1.80 -17.49 0.76
CA HIS A 265 1.92 -16.49 -0.31
C HIS A 265 3.38 -16.11 -0.56
N ILE A 266 4.16 -15.88 0.51
CA ILE A 266 5.59 -15.56 0.42
C ILE A 266 6.35 -16.73 -0.24
N ASP A 267 6.14 -17.95 0.25
CA ASP A 267 6.81 -19.16 -0.25
C ASP A 267 6.49 -19.40 -1.73
N HIS A 268 5.23 -19.17 -2.14
CA HIS A 268 4.85 -19.25 -3.56
C HIS A 268 5.67 -18.29 -4.43
N ILE A 269 5.81 -17.02 -4.04
CA ILE A 269 6.63 -16.05 -4.79
C ILE A 269 8.09 -16.44 -4.79
N VAL A 270 8.63 -16.84 -3.63
CA VAL A 270 10.04 -17.28 -3.51
C VAL A 270 10.33 -18.45 -4.45
N ASN A 271 9.45 -19.46 -4.48
CA ASN A 271 9.61 -20.61 -5.37
C ASN A 271 9.42 -20.25 -6.84
N LEU A 272 8.63 -19.21 -7.15
CA LEU A 272 8.31 -18.80 -8.50
C LEU A 272 9.41 -17.93 -9.14
N VAL A 273 9.98 -16.97 -8.38
CA VAL A 273 10.87 -15.91 -8.89
C VAL A 273 12.06 -15.58 -7.99
N GLY A 274 12.15 -16.15 -6.81
CA GLY A 274 13.25 -15.92 -5.86
C GLY A 274 12.93 -14.93 -4.74
N ILE A 275 13.75 -15.00 -3.68
CA ILE A 275 13.55 -14.22 -2.43
C ILE A 275 13.71 -12.71 -2.65
N ASP A 276 14.49 -12.28 -3.65
CA ASP A 276 14.76 -10.87 -3.93
C ASP A 276 13.54 -10.13 -4.51
N HIS A 277 12.47 -10.87 -4.84
CA HIS A 277 11.27 -10.36 -5.48
C HIS A 277 10.02 -10.44 -4.61
N VAL A 278 10.15 -10.74 -3.32
CA VAL A 278 9.04 -10.73 -2.37
C VAL A 278 9.27 -9.70 -1.28
N GLY A 279 8.21 -8.97 -0.91
CA GLY A 279 8.23 -7.93 0.13
C GLY A 279 7.02 -8.03 1.06
N TYR A 280 6.91 -7.06 1.94
CA TYR A 280 5.81 -6.88 2.88
C TYR A 280 5.16 -5.52 2.66
N GLY A 281 3.84 -5.52 2.46
CA GLY A 281 3.02 -4.32 2.34
C GLY A 281 1.70 -4.56 3.02
N SER A 282 1.62 -4.21 4.30
CA SER A 282 0.58 -4.69 5.20
C SER A 282 -0.84 -4.31 4.76
N ASP A 283 -1.00 -3.14 4.15
CA ASP A 283 -2.31 -2.51 3.95
C ASP A 283 -3.05 -2.33 5.30
N TYR A 284 -2.26 -2.16 6.36
CA TYR A 284 -2.79 -2.03 7.71
C TYR A 284 -3.49 -0.70 7.91
N VAL A 285 -4.76 -0.78 8.33
CA VAL A 285 -5.60 0.38 8.64
C VAL A 285 -5.82 0.45 10.15
N PRO A 286 -5.21 1.41 10.83
CA PRO A 286 -5.37 1.55 12.29
C PRO A 286 -6.81 1.87 12.72
N ASP A 287 -7.56 2.58 11.88
CA ASP A 287 -8.95 2.98 12.12
C ASP A 287 -9.93 2.07 11.38
N VAL A 288 -10.11 0.86 11.89
CA VAL A 288 -11.01 -0.14 11.30
C VAL A 288 -12.46 0.33 11.25
N ALA A 289 -12.90 1.11 12.25
CA ALA A 289 -14.28 1.60 12.29
C ALA A 289 -14.57 2.57 11.14
N GLN A 290 -13.60 3.43 10.79
CA GLN A 290 -13.72 4.32 9.64
C GLN A 290 -13.75 3.54 8.31
N SER A 291 -12.89 2.55 8.16
CA SER A 291 -12.88 1.69 6.97
C SER A 291 -14.23 1.01 6.78
N ALA A 292 -14.80 0.45 7.85
CA ALA A 292 -16.14 -0.16 7.82
C ALA A 292 -17.24 0.84 7.43
N MET A 293 -17.15 2.09 7.90
CA MET A 293 -18.11 3.15 7.52
C MET A 293 -17.95 3.56 6.05
N ALA A 294 -16.74 3.70 5.56
CA ALA A 294 -16.47 4.06 4.15
C ALA A 294 -17.05 3.03 3.17
N ILE A 295 -16.97 1.75 3.48
CA ILE A 295 -17.50 0.64 2.66
C ILE A 295 -19.02 0.66 2.57
N GLN A 296 -19.72 1.14 3.62
CA GLN A 296 -21.18 1.23 3.62
C GLN A 296 -21.72 2.38 2.77
N THR A 297 -20.88 3.27 2.28
CA THR A 297 -21.28 4.30 1.32
C THR A 297 -21.56 3.70 -0.07
N PRO A 298 -22.43 4.34 -0.91
CA PRO A 298 -22.63 3.88 -2.30
C PRO A 298 -21.32 3.75 -3.10
N VAL A 299 -20.37 4.64 -2.86
CA VAL A 299 -19.02 4.59 -3.48
C VAL A 299 -18.23 3.39 -2.96
N GLY A 300 -18.22 3.18 -1.65
CA GLY A 300 -17.57 2.03 -1.03
C GLY A 300 -18.16 0.71 -1.53
N GLN A 301 -19.46 0.59 -1.64
CA GLN A 301 -20.13 -0.60 -2.19
C GLN A 301 -19.79 -0.84 -3.66
N ALA A 302 -19.64 0.21 -4.47
CA ALA A 302 -19.22 0.08 -5.86
C ALA A 302 -17.76 -0.36 -5.98
N LEU A 303 -16.90 0.09 -5.07
CA LEU A 303 -15.47 -0.26 -5.03
C LEU A 303 -15.20 -1.62 -4.41
N PHE A 304 -16.11 -2.10 -3.56
CA PHE A 304 -16.02 -3.38 -2.85
C PHE A 304 -17.36 -4.12 -2.93
N PRO A 305 -17.77 -4.58 -4.13
CA PRO A 305 -19.10 -5.15 -4.37
C PRO A 305 -19.41 -6.40 -3.51
N ASP A 306 -18.39 -7.09 -3.05
CA ASP A 306 -18.50 -8.29 -2.22
C ASP A 306 -18.45 -7.97 -0.72
N GLY A 307 -18.55 -6.69 -0.32
CA GLY A 307 -18.42 -6.27 1.08
C GLY A 307 -16.99 -6.42 1.62
N GLY A 308 -16.00 -6.41 0.76
CA GLY A 308 -14.59 -6.82 0.79
C GLY A 308 -13.70 -6.49 1.99
N TYR A 309 -14.17 -5.73 2.95
CA TYR A 309 -13.55 -5.62 4.27
C TYR A 309 -14.55 -6.22 5.27
N SER A 310 -14.49 -7.52 5.48
CA SER A 310 -15.14 -8.10 6.65
C SER A 310 -14.48 -7.57 7.92
N ALA A 311 -15.18 -7.65 9.05
CA ALA A 311 -14.72 -7.21 10.38
C ALA A 311 -13.41 -7.91 10.87
N ALA A 312 -12.63 -8.44 9.98
CA ALA A 312 -11.41 -9.23 10.19
C ALA A 312 -10.12 -8.47 9.85
N MET A 313 -10.18 -7.16 9.67
CA MET A 313 -8.98 -6.34 9.67
C MET A 313 -8.42 -6.15 11.06
#